data_0cb2a8c0228b908af6bfde31db14241f
#
_entry.id   0cb2a8c0228b908af6bfde31db14241f
#
_cell.length_a   1.000
_cell.length_b   1.000
_cell.length_c   1.000
_cell.angle_alpha   90.00
_cell.angle_beta   90.00
_cell.angle_gamma   90.00
#
_symmetry.space_group_name_H-M   'P 1'
#
loop_
_entity.id
_entity.type
_entity.pdbx_description
1 polymer ?
#
loop_
_entity_poly.entity_id
_entity_poly.type
_entity_poly.pdbx_seq_one_letter_code
_entity_poly.pdbx_strand_id
1 'polypeptide(L)'
;TGVYFAVDYLTSATEYVVGDSNEFRIDAKGKNVVVVGGGDTGNDCVGTAVRQGCKSVVQLEMMKKLPDKRAENNPWPQWARVCKTDYGQEEAAAVFGHDPRIYETTVKEIISDENGQISAVKTVKLEAKKDESGRSVMSEIEGSESVIPCELLLIAAGFVGCESYISDAFGIEKTPRGCLTTDSGKYSTAVPKVFT
;
A
#
# COMPACT_ATOMS: atom_id res chain seq x y z
N THR A 1 16.99 -7.37 7.58
CA THR A 1 16.70 -7.14 6.14
C THR A 1 15.34 -7.75 5.77
N GLY A 2 14.91 -7.64 4.48
CA GLY A 2 13.62 -8.18 4.01
C GLY A 2 12.44 -7.22 4.14
N VAL A 3 12.67 -5.94 4.48
CA VAL A 3 11.67 -4.87 4.51
C VAL A 3 12.05 -3.82 3.48
N TYR A 4 11.14 -3.52 2.55
CA TYR A 4 11.40 -2.58 1.45
C TYR A 4 10.17 -1.72 1.16
N PHE A 5 10.37 -0.53 0.63
CA PHE A 5 9.29 0.21 0.03
C PHE A 5 8.84 -0.45 -1.28
N ALA A 6 7.56 -0.37 -1.56
CA ALA A 6 6.95 -0.93 -2.78
C ALA A 6 7.63 -0.44 -4.05
N VAL A 7 8.01 0.84 -4.11
CA VAL A 7 8.68 1.44 -5.27
C VAL A 7 10.03 0.78 -5.52
N ASP A 8 10.84 0.52 -4.48
CA ASP A 8 12.14 -0.15 -4.63
C ASP A 8 11.99 -1.57 -5.17
N TYR A 9 10.96 -2.29 -4.69
CA TYR A 9 10.64 -3.63 -5.15
C TYR A 9 10.20 -3.65 -6.61
N LEU A 10 9.26 -2.78 -6.98
CA LEU A 10 8.73 -2.69 -8.34
C LEU A 10 9.79 -2.19 -9.32
N THR A 11 10.65 -1.24 -8.90
CA THR A 11 11.80 -0.80 -9.69
C THR A 11 12.76 -1.96 -9.97
N SER A 12 13.11 -2.74 -8.94
CA SER A 12 13.95 -3.94 -9.09
C SER A 12 13.36 -4.96 -10.08
N ALA A 13 12.04 -5.16 -10.03
CA ALA A 13 11.36 -6.04 -10.97
C ALA A 13 11.37 -5.48 -12.40
N THR A 14 11.19 -4.17 -12.56
CA THR A 14 11.24 -3.50 -13.86
C THR A 14 12.63 -3.56 -14.47
N GLU A 15 13.69 -3.26 -13.70
CA GLU A 15 15.10 -3.35 -14.15
C GLU A 15 15.42 -4.75 -14.75
N TYR A 16 14.92 -5.81 -14.09
CA TYR A 16 15.06 -7.17 -14.63
C TYR A 16 14.30 -7.38 -15.94
N VAL A 17 13.04 -6.94 -16.00
CA VAL A 17 12.16 -7.17 -17.16
C VAL A 17 12.64 -6.41 -18.41
N VAL A 18 13.17 -5.19 -18.25
CA VAL A 18 13.70 -4.40 -19.38
C VAL A 18 15.13 -4.77 -19.76
N GLY A 19 15.78 -5.66 -19.03
CA GLY A 19 17.13 -6.16 -19.30
C GLY A 19 18.27 -5.30 -18.76
N ASP A 20 17.97 -4.36 -17.87
CA ASP A 20 18.99 -3.54 -17.18
C ASP A 20 19.68 -4.31 -16.05
N SER A 21 19.08 -5.41 -15.60
CA SER A 21 19.64 -6.35 -14.61
C SER A 21 19.43 -7.79 -15.04
N ASN A 22 20.38 -8.67 -14.69
CA ASN A 22 20.29 -10.12 -14.96
C ASN A 22 19.60 -10.90 -13.82
N GLU A 23 19.26 -10.23 -12.72
CA GLU A 23 18.62 -10.81 -11.55
C GLU A 23 17.72 -9.80 -10.83
N PHE A 24 16.76 -10.29 -10.07
CA PHE A 24 15.96 -9.45 -9.18
C PHE A 24 16.81 -9.06 -7.97
N ARG A 25 17.07 -7.77 -7.79
CA ARG A 25 17.74 -7.22 -6.60
C ARG A 25 16.91 -7.48 -5.32
N ILE A 26 15.58 -7.47 -5.47
CA ILE A 26 14.62 -7.85 -4.43
C ILE A 26 13.75 -8.95 -5.03
N ASP A 27 13.85 -10.16 -4.50
CA ASP A 27 13.20 -11.36 -5.03
C ASP A 27 12.19 -11.92 -4.02
N ALA A 28 10.98 -12.20 -4.48
CA ALA A 28 9.90 -12.83 -3.70
C ALA A 28 9.86 -14.36 -3.83
N LYS A 29 10.70 -14.94 -4.69
CA LYS A 29 10.67 -16.39 -4.98
C LYS A 29 10.77 -17.25 -3.72
N GLY A 30 9.78 -18.11 -3.52
CA GLY A 30 9.71 -19.06 -2.40
C GLY A 30 9.47 -18.43 -1.02
N LYS A 31 9.22 -17.12 -0.93
CA LYS A 31 9.02 -16.38 0.32
C LYS A 31 7.55 -16.20 0.66
N ASN A 32 7.25 -16.09 1.95
CA ASN A 32 5.99 -15.55 2.43
C ASN A 32 6.06 -14.02 2.37
N VAL A 33 5.20 -13.42 1.56
CA VAL A 33 5.19 -11.98 1.28
C VAL A 33 4.03 -11.32 2.00
N VAL A 34 4.29 -10.20 2.68
CA VAL A 34 3.24 -9.35 3.24
C VAL A 34 3.36 -7.96 2.60
N VAL A 35 2.24 -7.46 2.06
CA VAL A 35 2.12 -6.14 1.45
C VAL A 35 1.27 -5.26 2.36
N VAL A 36 1.78 -4.11 2.78
CA VAL A 36 1.05 -3.13 3.60
C VAL A 36 0.51 -2.03 2.68
N GLY A 37 -0.81 -2.00 2.52
CA GLY A 37 -1.53 -1.03 1.69
C GLY A 37 -2.41 -1.70 0.64
N GLY A 38 -3.69 -1.29 0.60
CA GLY A 38 -4.73 -1.87 -0.26
C GLY A 38 -4.93 -1.16 -1.61
N GLY A 39 -4.10 -0.15 -1.93
CA GLY A 39 -4.20 0.62 -3.18
C GLY A 39 -3.54 -0.07 -4.38
N ASP A 40 -3.51 0.64 -5.52
CA ASP A 40 -2.98 0.13 -6.80
C ASP A 40 -1.52 -0.32 -6.69
N THR A 41 -0.65 0.45 -6.03
CA THR A 41 0.75 0.06 -5.79
C THR A 41 0.87 -1.25 -5.00
N GLY A 42 -0.01 -1.45 -4.01
CA GLY A 42 -0.07 -2.71 -3.25
C GLY A 42 -0.51 -3.88 -4.13
N ASN A 43 -1.49 -3.66 -5.01
CA ASN A 43 -1.92 -4.65 -5.99
C ASN A 43 -0.78 -5.04 -6.96
N ASP A 44 0.00 -4.04 -7.44
CA ASP A 44 1.17 -4.29 -8.29
C ASP A 44 2.23 -5.15 -7.58
N CYS A 45 2.46 -4.89 -6.28
CA CYS A 45 3.35 -5.72 -5.48
C CYS A 45 2.84 -7.15 -5.35
N VAL A 46 1.52 -7.36 -5.16
CA VAL A 46 0.90 -8.69 -5.08
C VAL A 46 1.13 -9.44 -6.39
N GLY A 47 0.76 -8.85 -7.55
CA GLY A 47 0.93 -9.48 -8.85
C GLY A 47 2.40 -9.79 -9.18
N THR A 48 3.31 -8.87 -8.87
CA THR A 48 4.75 -9.08 -9.06
C THR A 48 5.27 -10.23 -8.20
N ALA A 49 4.85 -10.32 -6.93
CA ALA A 49 5.27 -11.41 -6.03
C ALA A 49 4.76 -12.78 -6.53
N VAL A 50 3.52 -12.85 -7.00
CA VAL A 50 2.95 -14.06 -7.61
C VAL A 50 3.76 -14.50 -8.82
N ARG A 51 4.09 -13.57 -9.74
CA ARG A 51 4.87 -13.85 -10.96
C ARG A 51 6.31 -14.25 -10.66
N GLN A 52 6.91 -13.75 -9.58
CA GLN A 52 8.22 -14.19 -9.10
C GLN A 52 8.18 -15.57 -8.41
N GLY A 53 6.99 -16.14 -8.17
CA GLY A 53 6.82 -17.45 -7.55
C GLY A 53 6.95 -17.41 -6.03
N CYS A 54 6.32 -16.46 -5.37
CA CYS A 54 6.25 -16.42 -3.91
C CYS A 54 5.52 -17.65 -3.36
N LYS A 55 5.83 -18.03 -2.12
CA LYS A 55 5.20 -19.15 -1.41
C LYS A 55 3.77 -18.80 -0.98
N SER A 56 3.56 -17.57 -0.54
CA SER A 56 2.27 -17.00 -0.21
C SER A 56 2.33 -15.48 -0.31
N VAL A 57 1.20 -14.83 -0.49
CA VAL A 57 1.09 -13.36 -0.42
C VAL A 57 -0.15 -12.97 0.36
N VAL A 58 0.02 -11.98 1.26
CA VAL A 58 -1.05 -11.35 2.03
C VAL A 58 -0.96 -9.85 1.83
N GLN A 59 -2.08 -9.19 1.54
CA GLN A 59 -2.19 -7.74 1.40
C GLN A 59 -3.02 -7.19 2.56
N LEU A 60 -2.42 -6.33 3.39
CA LEU A 60 -3.08 -5.71 4.54
C LEU A 60 -3.68 -4.37 4.13
N GLU A 61 -4.99 -4.23 4.34
CA GLU A 61 -5.73 -2.98 4.13
C GLU A 61 -6.25 -2.47 5.47
N MET A 62 -5.89 -1.25 5.82
CA MET A 62 -6.32 -0.63 7.08
C MET A 62 -7.80 -0.25 7.08
N MET A 63 -8.38 -0.01 5.91
CA MET A 63 -9.77 0.37 5.78
C MET A 63 -10.70 -0.85 5.75
N LYS A 64 -11.96 -0.62 6.06
CA LYS A 64 -13.01 -1.62 5.95
C LYS A 64 -13.22 -2.01 4.48
N LYS A 65 -13.50 -3.30 4.23
CA LYS A 65 -13.92 -3.77 2.91
C LYS A 65 -15.15 -2.99 2.43
N LEU A 66 -15.05 -2.42 1.25
CA LEU A 66 -16.18 -1.78 0.59
C LEU A 66 -17.22 -2.83 0.16
N PRO A 67 -18.49 -2.46 0.00
CA PRO A 67 -19.53 -3.38 -0.47
C PRO A 67 -19.26 -3.82 -1.91
N ASP A 68 -19.70 -5.03 -2.27
CA ASP A 68 -19.54 -5.57 -3.63
C ASP A 68 -20.44 -4.85 -4.66
N LYS A 69 -21.49 -4.16 -4.19
CA LYS A 69 -22.42 -3.38 -5.02
C LYS A 69 -22.58 -1.98 -4.46
N ARG A 70 -22.92 -1.04 -5.33
CA ARG A 70 -23.18 0.35 -4.99
C ARG A 70 -24.31 0.44 -3.94
N ALA A 71 -24.03 1.12 -2.82
CA ALA A 71 -25.00 1.37 -1.77
C ALA A 71 -25.98 2.48 -2.15
N GLU A 72 -27.16 2.54 -1.53
CA GLU A 72 -28.19 3.56 -1.79
C GLU A 72 -27.68 4.99 -1.54
N ASN A 73 -26.81 5.19 -0.55
CA ASN A 73 -26.18 6.48 -0.25
C ASN A 73 -25.01 6.84 -1.17
N ASN A 74 -24.78 6.06 -2.22
CA ASN A 74 -23.75 6.30 -3.25
C ASN A 74 -24.35 6.16 -4.65
N PRO A 75 -25.36 6.97 -5.01
CA PRO A 75 -26.02 6.87 -6.32
C PRO A 75 -25.13 7.38 -7.46
N TRP A 76 -25.42 6.94 -8.68
CA TRP A 76 -24.85 7.56 -9.88
C TRP A 76 -25.33 9.03 -9.96
N PRO A 77 -24.50 10.00 -10.37
CA PRO A 77 -23.19 9.89 -11.03
C PRO A 77 -21.98 9.91 -10.09
N GLN A 78 -22.15 9.78 -8.80
CA GLN A 78 -21.01 9.72 -7.88
C GLN A 78 -20.06 8.58 -8.22
N TRP A 79 -18.79 8.74 -7.90
CA TRP A 79 -17.82 7.64 -8.00
C TRP A 79 -18.30 6.42 -7.22
N ALA A 80 -18.23 5.25 -7.83
CA ALA A 80 -18.70 4.02 -7.20
C ALA A 80 -17.77 3.60 -6.04
N ARG A 81 -18.29 3.63 -4.81
CA ARG A 81 -17.59 3.12 -3.61
C ARG A 81 -17.90 1.64 -3.45
N VAL A 82 -17.27 0.83 -4.27
CA VAL A 82 -17.43 -0.62 -4.27
C VAL A 82 -16.08 -1.31 -4.16
N CYS A 83 -16.07 -2.53 -3.62
CA CYS A 83 -14.90 -3.37 -3.61
C CYS A 83 -14.53 -3.71 -5.05
N LYS A 84 -13.34 -3.31 -5.47
CA LYS A 84 -12.75 -3.69 -6.75
C LYS A 84 -11.69 -4.74 -6.51
N THR A 85 -11.64 -5.73 -7.37
CA THR A 85 -10.54 -6.68 -7.43
C THR A 85 -9.75 -6.33 -8.70
N ASP A 86 -8.45 -6.23 -8.58
CA ASP A 86 -7.58 -5.90 -9.68
C ASP A 86 -6.68 -7.10 -10.02
N TYR A 87 -5.94 -7.01 -11.13
CA TYR A 87 -5.22 -8.12 -11.75
C TYR A 87 -4.32 -8.90 -10.78
N GLY A 88 -3.56 -8.23 -9.90
CA GLY A 88 -2.65 -8.91 -8.96
C GLY A 88 -3.39 -9.71 -7.90
N GLN A 89 -4.53 -9.20 -7.42
CA GLN A 89 -5.39 -9.92 -6.48
C GLN A 89 -6.08 -11.10 -7.16
N GLU A 90 -6.50 -10.96 -8.43
CA GLU A 90 -7.07 -12.05 -9.23
C GLU A 90 -6.03 -13.15 -9.48
N GLU A 91 -4.79 -12.78 -9.84
CA GLU A 91 -3.69 -13.72 -10.00
C GLU A 91 -3.38 -14.48 -8.70
N ALA A 92 -3.32 -13.76 -7.56
CA ALA A 92 -3.12 -14.38 -6.26
C ALA A 92 -4.27 -15.35 -5.90
N ALA A 93 -5.51 -14.95 -6.16
CA ALA A 93 -6.67 -15.81 -5.93
C ALA A 93 -6.66 -17.06 -6.83
N ALA A 94 -6.23 -16.93 -8.09
CA ALA A 94 -6.09 -18.05 -9.00
C ALA A 94 -5.00 -19.05 -8.56
N VAL A 95 -3.88 -18.55 -8.04
CA VAL A 95 -2.74 -19.39 -7.62
C VAL A 95 -2.97 -20.00 -6.24
N PHE A 96 -3.48 -19.23 -5.27
CA PHE A 96 -3.58 -19.64 -3.86
C PHE A 96 -4.99 -20.05 -3.44
N GLY A 97 -6.01 -19.85 -4.30
CA GLY A 97 -7.39 -20.27 -4.04
C GLY A 97 -8.21 -19.31 -3.17
N HIS A 98 -7.69 -18.14 -2.83
CA HIS A 98 -8.38 -17.13 -2.00
C HIS A 98 -7.89 -15.71 -2.29
N ASP A 99 -8.72 -14.71 -1.98
CA ASP A 99 -8.35 -13.29 -2.02
C ASP A 99 -7.20 -13.02 -1.04
N PRO A 100 -6.10 -12.37 -1.46
CA PRO A 100 -4.95 -12.11 -0.58
C PRO A 100 -5.20 -11.04 0.47
N ARG A 101 -6.31 -10.28 0.41
CA ARG A 101 -6.57 -9.11 1.23
C ARG A 101 -7.10 -9.45 2.62
N ILE A 102 -6.52 -8.80 3.63
CA ILE A 102 -7.03 -8.78 5.02
C ILE A 102 -7.33 -7.32 5.37
N TYR A 103 -8.61 -7.03 5.58
CA TYR A 103 -9.12 -5.69 5.86
C TYR A 103 -9.05 -5.35 7.35
N GLU A 104 -9.11 -4.03 7.65
CA GLU A 104 -9.10 -3.49 9.01
C GLU A 104 -7.91 -4.01 9.81
N THR A 105 -6.72 -4.07 9.14
CA THR A 105 -5.53 -4.72 9.72
C THR A 105 -4.28 -3.95 9.31
N THR A 106 -3.33 -3.82 10.24
CA THR A 106 -2.00 -3.27 9.98
C THR A 106 -0.91 -4.09 10.67
N VAL A 107 0.35 -3.81 10.31
CA VAL A 107 1.51 -4.35 11.01
C VAL A 107 1.76 -3.53 12.27
N LYS A 108 1.83 -4.19 13.42
CA LYS A 108 2.16 -3.62 14.72
C LYS A 108 3.65 -3.76 15.05
N GLU A 109 4.25 -4.90 14.68
CA GLU A 109 5.61 -5.22 15.03
C GLU A 109 6.23 -6.12 13.96
N ILE A 110 7.52 -5.94 13.69
CA ILE A 110 8.32 -6.80 12.82
C ILE A 110 9.11 -7.76 13.69
N ILE A 111 9.02 -9.06 13.41
CA ILE A 111 9.76 -10.11 14.10
C ILE A 111 10.91 -10.55 13.22
N SER A 112 12.13 -10.44 13.73
CA SER A 112 13.34 -10.85 13.04
C SER A 112 13.95 -12.11 13.68
N ASP A 113 14.69 -12.85 12.88
CA ASP A 113 15.52 -13.96 13.33
C ASP A 113 16.85 -13.47 13.95
N GLU A 114 17.71 -14.42 14.37
CA GLU A 114 19.01 -14.16 14.99
C GLU A 114 19.98 -13.39 14.07
N ASN A 115 19.77 -13.43 12.75
CA ASN A 115 20.58 -12.77 11.73
C ASN A 115 20.02 -11.38 11.34
N GLY A 116 18.94 -10.92 11.99
CA GLY A 116 18.28 -9.67 11.66
C GLY A 116 17.47 -9.72 10.35
N GLN A 117 17.11 -10.94 9.87
CA GLN A 117 16.19 -11.13 8.76
C GLN A 117 14.77 -11.18 9.29
N ILE A 118 13.84 -10.54 8.56
CA ILE A 118 12.43 -10.66 8.91
C ILE A 118 11.98 -12.14 8.78
N SER A 119 11.27 -12.64 9.78
CA SER A 119 10.73 -14.00 9.83
C SER A 119 9.21 -14.01 9.96
N ALA A 120 8.64 -12.97 10.56
CA ALA A 120 7.20 -12.80 10.72
C ALA A 120 6.83 -11.32 10.94
N VAL A 121 5.55 -11.01 10.84
CA VAL A 121 4.96 -9.76 11.30
C VAL A 121 3.87 -10.04 12.32
N LYS A 122 3.83 -9.25 13.38
CA LYS A 122 2.69 -9.19 14.29
C LYS A 122 1.73 -8.14 13.74
N THR A 123 0.53 -8.56 13.40
CA THR A 123 -0.55 -7.69 12.93
C THR A 123 -1.51 -7.37 14.07
N VAL A 124 -2.30 -6.33 13.90
CA VAL A 124 -3.36 -5.93 14.81
C VAL A 124 -4.57 -5.47 14.00
N LYS A 125 -5.78 -5.76 14.50
CA LYS A 125 -7.01 -5.25 13.93
C LYS A 125 -7.20 -3.77 14.26
N LEU A 126 -7.84 -3.06 13.34
CA LEU A 126 -8.13 -1.64 13.45
C LEU A 126 -9.63 -1.40 13.46
N GLU A 127 -10.05 -0.38 14.19
CA GLU A 127 -11.41 0.15 14.14
C GLU A 127 -11.38 1.68 13.97
N ALA A 128 -12.39 2.22 13.29
CA ALA A 128 -12.53 3.66 13.14
C ALA A 128 -13.20 4.25 14.41
N LYS A 129 -12.48 5.12 15.13
CA LYS A 129 -12.99 5.89 16.27
C LYS A 129 -13.00 7.38 15.93
N LYS A 130 -13.88 8.15 16.60
CA LYS A 130 -13.82 9.60 16.53
C LYS A 130 -12.87 10.12 17.62
N ASP A 131 -11.94 10.99 17.23
CA ASP A 131 -11.11 11.72 18.18
C ASP A 131 -11.91 12.85 18.88
N GLU A 132 -11.28 13.54 19.82
CA GLU A 132 -11.90 14.66 20.57
C GLU A 132 -12.37 15.81 19.65
N SER A 133 -11.81 15.92 18.44
CA SER A 133 -12.21 16.91 17.43
C SER A 133 -13.32 16.40 16.47
N GLY A 134 -13.81 15.17 16.69
CA GLY A 134 -14.84 14.52 15.87
C GLY A 134 -14.32 13.94 14.55
N ARG A 135 -12.99 13.93 14.32
CA ARG A 135 -12.37 13.32 13.13
C ARG A 135 -12.26 11.81 13.32
N SER A 136 -12.47 11.08 12.22
CA SER A 136 -12.28 9.63 12.21
C SER A 136 -10.80 9.30 12.20
N VAL A 137 -10.34 8.55 13.20
CA VAL A 137 -8.99 8.00 13.32
C VAL A 137 -9.06 6.49 13.46
N MET A 138 -8.07 5.78 12.91
CA MET A 138 -7.97 4.34 13.09
C MET A 138 -7.26 4.03 14.41
N SER A 139 -7.86 3.17 15.22
CA SER A 139 -7.34 2.76 16.53
C SER A 139 -7.15 1.24 16.55
N GLU A 140 -6.09 0.78 17.22
CA GLU A 140 -5.86 -0.64 17.43
C GLU A 140 -6.93 -1.25 18.36
N ILE A 141 -7.37 -2.46 18.03
CA ILE A 141 -8.23 -3.27 18.89
C ILE A 141 -7.31 -4.12 19.76
N GLU A 142 -7.28 -3.84 21.06
CA GLU A 142 -6.46 -4.57 22.03
C GLU A 142 -6.83 -6.05 22.06
N GLY A 143 -5.81 -6.93 22.11
CA GLY A 143 -6.01 -8.39 22.15
C GLY A 143 -6.36 -9.01 20.79
N SER A 144 -6.33 -8.25 19.69
CA SER A 144 -6.59 -8.76 18.33
C SER A 144 -5.32 -9.12 17.56
N GLU A 145 -4.19 -9.14 18.24
CA GLU A 145 -2.89 -9.41 17.62
C GLU A 145 -2.84 -10.83 17.03
N SER A 146 -2.20 -10.94 15.88
CA SER A 146 -1.94 -12.20 15.18
C SER A 146 -0.55 -12.19 14.58
N VAL A 147 0.08 -13.34 14.43
CA VAL A 147 1.41 -13.46 13.81
C VAL A 147 1.26 -14.12 12.45
N ILE A 148 1.82 -13.48 11.42
CA ILE A 148 1.84 -13.96 10.03
C ILE A 148 3.30 -14.22 9.64
N PRO A 149 3.67 -15.42 9.12
CA PRO A 149 4.99 -15.66 8.55
C PRO A 149 5.30 -14.65 7.44
N CYS A 150 6.50 -14.07 7.45
CA CYS A 150 6.89 -13.03 6.49
C CYS A 150 8.41 -13.02 6.31
N GLU A 151 8.89 -13.33 5.12
CA GLU A 151 10.29 -13.19 4.73
C GLU A 151 10.52 -11.97 3.82
N LEU A 152 9.43 -11.36 3.32
CA LEU A 152 9.47 -10.14 2.53
C LEU A 152 8.28 -9.26 2.88
N LEU A 153 8.57 -8.10 3.48
CA LEU A 153 7.57 -7.07 3.81
C LEU A 153 7.70 -5.90 2.83
N LEU A 154 6.61 -5.60 2.12
CA LEU A 154 6.53 -4.52 1.14
C LEU A 154 5.61 -3.41 1.64
N ILE A 155 6.12 -2.18 1.73
CA ILE A 155 5.39 -1.03 2.26
C ILE A 155 4.84 -0.21 1.09
N ALA A 156 3.52 -0.26 0.89
CA ALA A 156 2.75 0.46 -0.13
C ALA A 156 1.74 1.43 0.51
N ALA A 157 2.13 2.10 1.60
CA ALA A 157 1.25 2.91 2.46
C ALA A 157 1.12 4.38 2.01
N GLY A 158 1.29 4.67 0.71
CA GLY A 158 1.18 6.00 0.13
C GLY A 158 2.49 6.77 0.10
N PHE A 159 2.41 8.06 -0.24
CA PHE A 159 3.55 8.95 -0.43
C PHE A 159 3.56 10.06 0.63
N VAL A 160 4.76 10.52 0.95
CA VAL A 160 4.96 11.60 1.94
C VAL A 160 4.86 13.02 1.35
N GLY A 161 4.58 13.14 0.07
CA GLY A 161 4.45 14.41 -0.66
C GLY A 161 5.34 14.48 -1.91
N CYS A 162 5.47 15.68 -2.48
CA CYS A 162 6.31 15.88 -3.65
C CYS A 162 7.79 16.05 -3.25
N GLU A 163 8.67 15.73 -4.19
CA GLU A 163 10.10 15.99 -4.08
C GLU A 163 10.37 17.50 -3.90
N SER A 164 11.23 17.86 -2.93
CA SER A 164 11.48 19.27 -2.59
C SER A 164 12.08 20.06 -3.75
N TYR A 165 12.93 19.44 -4.57
CA TYR A 165 13.54 20.12 -5.71
C TYR A 165 12.52 20.66 -6.72
N ILE A 166 11.34 20.02 -6.84
CA ILE A 166 10.26 20.47 -7.72
C ILE A 166 9.60 21.72 -7.16
N SER A 167 9.21 21.70 -5.86
CA SER A 167 8.64 22.87 -5.20
C SER A 167 9.60 24.06 -5.20
N ASP A 168 10.88 23.81 -4.97
CA ASP A 168 11.92 24.84 -4.91
C ASP A 168 12.18 25.44 -6.31
N ALA A 169 12.26 24.60 -7.35
CA ALA A 169 12.47 25.05 -8.73
C ALA A 169 11.37 25.99 -9.23
N PHE A 170 10.12 25.78 -8.81
CA PHE A 170 8.98 26.60 -9.19
C PHE A 170 8.61 27.66 -8.14
N GLY A 171 9.24 27.68 -6.97
CA GLY A 171 8.92 28.59 -5.87
C GLY A 171 7.50 28.41 -5.33
N ILE A 172 7.01 27.15 -5.27
CA ILE A 172 5.66 26.82 -4.81
C ILE A 172 5.74 26.28 -3.39
N GLU A 173 4.93 26.84 -2.50
CA GLU A 173 4.81 26.36 -1.12
C GLU A 173 4.19 24.97 -1.04
N LYS A 174 4.55 24.22 -0.01
CA LYS A 174 3.95 22.91 0.30
C LYS A 174 2.97 23.01 1.45
N THR A 175 1.93 22.21 1.38
CA THR A 175 1.02 21.98 2.50
C THR A 175 1.74 21.22 3.63
N PRO A 176 1.19 21.17 4.86
CA PRO A 176 1.75 20.34 5.94
C PRO A 176 1.86 18.86 5.60
N ARG A 177 1.13 18.38 4.58
CA ARG A 177 1.19 17.00 4.07
C ARG A 177 2.22 16.81 2.96
N GLY A 178 3.03 17.81 2.65
CA GLY A 178 4.05 17.75 1.61
C GLY A 178 3.55 17.89 0.17
N CYS A 179 2.27 18.13 -0.06
CA CYS A 179 1.74 18.40 -1.40
C CYS A 179 1.94 19.87 -1.78
N LEU A 180 2.03 20.18 -3.07
CA LEU A 180 2.07 21.56 -3.54
C LEU A 180 0.76 22.29 -3.20
N THR A 181 0.84 23.57 -2.84
CA THR A 181 -0.34 24.37 -2.54
C THR A 181 -1.06 24.79 -3.83
N THR A 182 -2.40 24.71 -3.80
CA THR A 182 -3.28 25.20 -4.87
C THR A 182 -4.36 26.11 -4.29
N ASP A 183 -4.99 26.89 -5.13
CA ASP A 183 -6.24 27.58 -4.78
C ASP A 183 -7.30 26.54 -4.40
N SER A 184 -8.10 26.88 -3.37
CA SER A 184 -9.17 25.97 -2.91
C SER A 184 -10.11 25.55 -4.04
N GLY A 185 -10.24 24.24 -4.26
CA GLY A 185 -11.07 23.64 -5.30
C GLY A 185 -10.56 23.81 -6.73
N LYS A 186 -9.31 24.22 -6.92
CA LYS A 186 -8.66 24.40 -8.22
C LYS A 186 -7.37 23.62 -8.30
N TYR A 187 -6.84 23.48 -9.50
CA TYR A 187 -5.53 22.87 -9.76
C TYR A 187 -4.43 23.91 -10.01
N SER A 188 -4.78 25.22 -9.98
CA SER A 188 -3.82 26.32 -10.18
C SER A 188 -2.96 26.52 -8.96
N THR A 189 -1.67 26.72 -9.15
CA THR A 189 -0.72 27.15 -8.10
C THR A 189 -0.60 28.69 -8.09
N ALA A 190 0.14 29.23 -7.12
CA ALA A 190 0.48 30.67 -7.10
C ALA A 190 1.37 31.10 -8.29
N VAL A 191 1.97 30.15 -9.00
CA VAL A 191 2.84 30.42 -10.17
C VAL A 191 2.02 30.29 -11.46
N PRO A 192 1.94 31.34 -12.31
CA PRO A 192 1.19 31.29 -13.54
C PRO A 192 1.62 30.13 -14.44
N LYS A 193 0.64 29.44 -15.05
CA LYS A 193 0.83 28.29 -15.94
C LYS A 193 1.37 27.03 -15.26
N VAL A 194 1.48 26.98 -13.93
CA VAL A 194 1.82 25.77 -13.17
C VAL A 194 0.57 25.25 -12.46
N PHE A 195 0.28 23.99 -12.69
CA PHE A 195 -0.88 23.28 -12.17
C PHE A 195 -0.43 21.98 -11.49
N THR A 196 -1.18 21.49 -10.49
CA THR A 196 -0.92 20.23 -9.78
C THR A 196 -2.22 19.57 -9.36
#